data_e648c9773c680ba84a6333c59220b6c6
#
_entry.id   e648c9773c680ba84a6333c59220b6c6
#
_cell.length_a   1.000
_cell.length_b   1.000
_cell.length_c   1.000
_cell.angle_alpha   90.00
_cell.angle_beta   90.00
_cell.angle_gamma   90.00
#
_symmetry.space_group_name_H-M   'P 1'
#
loop_
_entity.id
_entity.type
_entity.pdbx_description
1 polymer ?
#
loop_
_entity_poly.entity_id
_entity_poly.type
_entity_poly.pdbx_seq_one_letter_code
_entity_poly.pdbx_strand_id
1 'polypeptide(L)'
;GMDPKNILIADNGVEVSLSEKEFRVSGNVPSGRVFVDGYGVGDVGSIVLRDRKHLAQDGLIIVVATIDSKTGELLSGPDVVSRGFVYVRESEELIEDACKVAQRILEDCAAHNVHDWSSIKLKLRDEVSHLMYERTKRSPMILPILMDV
;
A
#
# COMPACT_ATOMS: atom_id res chain seq x y z
N GLY A 1 3.10 -43.96 -24.46
CA GLY A 1 3.47 -42.83 -23.64
C GLY A 1 4.96 -42.90 -23.32
N MET A 2 5.53 -41.76 -22.96
CA MET A 2 6.94 -41.68 -22.52
C MET A 2 7.08 -42.27 -21.12
N ASP A 3 8.15 -43.01 -20.84
CA ASP A 3 8.45 -43.51 -19.50
C ASP A 3 8.68 -42.30 -18.56
N PRO A 4 8.01 -42.25 -17.38
CA PRO A 4 8.22 -41.17 -16.40
C PRO A 4 9.67 -40.92 -16.00
N LYS A 5 10.54 -41.95 -16.11
CA LYS A 5 11.98 -41.82 -15.87
C LYS A 5 12.71 -40.90 -16.88
N ASN A 6 12.09 -40.70 -18.04
CA ASN A 6 12.61 -39.82 -19.09
C ASN A 6 11.99 -38.42 -19.07
N ILE A 7 11.32 -38.07 -17.99
CA ILE A 7 10.67 -36.76 -17.78
C ILE A 7 11.30 -36.07 -16.57
N LEU A 8 11.87 -34.91 -16.79
CA LEU A 8 12.38 -34.05 -15.73
C LEU A 8 11.52 -32.77 -15.64
N ILE A 9 10.97 -32.49 -14.48
CA ILE A 9 10.36 -31.21 -14.18
C ILE A 9 11.40 -30.39 -13.42
N ALA A 10 11.80 -29.26 -13.97
CA ALA A 10 12.82 -28.41 -13.39
C ALA A 10 12.30 -26.98 -13.24
N ASP A 11 12.61 -26.35 -12.11
CA ASP A 11 12.36 -24.93 -11.87
C ASP A 11 13.39 -24.05 -12.59
N ASN A 12 13.08 -22.77 -12.71
CA ASN A 12 14.03 -21.80 -13.24
C ASN A 12 15.33 -21.80 -12.42
N GLY A 13 16.47 -21.84 -13.10
CA GLY A 13 17.78 -21.85 -12.46
C GLY A 13 18.35 -23.24 -12.20
N VAL A 14 17.60 -24.29 -12.42
CA VAL A 14 18.14 -25.66 -12.33
C VAL A 14 19.03 -25.95 -13.53
N GLU A 15 20.29 -26.33 -13.26
CA GLU A 15 21.22 -26.77 -14.26
C GLU A 15 21.07 -28.27 -14.51
N VAL A 16 20.87 -28.64 -15.76
CA VAL A 16 20.68 -30.05 -16.16
C VAL A 16 21.78 -30.46 -17.16
N SER A 17 22.53 -31.50 -16.81
CA SER A 17 23.47 -32.12 -17.69
C SER A 17 22.81 -33.25 -18.48
N LEU A 18 22.97 -33.23 -19.81
CA LEU A 18 22.42 -34.23 -20.73
C LEU A 18 23.56 -35.05 -21.36
N SER A 19 23.32 -36.34 -21.46
CA SER A 19 24.17 -37.27 -22.23
C SER A 19 23.30 -38.13 -23.14
N GLU A 20 23.93 -38.95 -24.00
CA GLU A 20 23.19 -39.85 -24.86
C GLU A 20 22.35 -40.90 -24.10
N LYS A 21 22.67 -41.15 -22.84
CA LYS A 21 22.06 -42.24 -22.04
C LYS A 21 21.23 -41.77 -20.90
N GLU A 22 21.48 -40.55 -20.40
CA GLU A 22 20.82 -40.05 -19.16
C GLU A 22 20.82 -38.52 -19.11
N PHE A 23 19.94 -37.98 -18.29
CA PHE A 23 20.01 -36.62 -17.82
C PHE A 23 20.10 -36.61 -16.28
N ARG A 24 20.73 -35.58 -15.73
CA ARG A 24 20.84 -35.36 -14.28
C ARG A 24 20.85 -33.89 -13.95
N VAL A 25 20.31 -33.56 -12.78
CA VAL A 25 20.49 -32.23 -12.18
C VAL A 25 21.94 -32.12 -11.73
N SER A 26 22.68 -31.14 -12.24
CA SER A 26 24.12 -30.91 -11.98
C SER A 26 24.37 -29.72 -11.03
N GLY A 27 23.43 -28.81 -10.90
CA GLY A 27 23.58 -27.65 -10.04
C GLY A 27 22.43 -26.68 -10.14
N ASN A 28 22.65 -25.47 -9.62
CA ASN A 28 21.73 -24.34 -9.74
C ASN A 28 22.52 -23.07 -10.09
N VAL A 29 21.94 -22.26 -10.98
CA VAL A 29 22.40 -20.91 -11.27
C VAL A 29 21.46 -19.90 -10.63
N PRO A 30 21.93 -18.70 -10.27
CA PRO A 30 21.05 -17.64 -9.77
C PRO A 30 19.91 -17.41 -10.74
N SER A 31 18.68 -17.53 -10.25
CA SER A 31 17.46 -17.31 -11.01
C SER A 31 16.52 -16.46 -10.19
N GLY A 32 15.65 -15.72 -10.86
CA GLY A 32 14.67 -14.87 -10.18
C GLY A 32 14.36 -13.63 -11.00
N ARG A 33 13.49 -12.80 -10.45
CA ARG A 33 13.14 -11.53 -11.07
C ARG A 33 14.18 -10.49 -10.70
N VAL A 34 14.79 -9.88 -11.70
CA VAL A 34 15.62 -8.69 -11.52
C VAL A 34 14.76 -7.49 -11.91
N PHE A 35 14.52 -6.60 -10.95
CA PHE A 35 13.76 -5.38 -11.20
C PHE A 35 14.72 -4.31 -11.73
N VAL A 36 14.30 -3.62 -12.79
CA VAL A 36 15.04 -2.53 -13.41
C VAL A 36 14.21 -1.27 -13.27
N ASP A 37 14.76 -0.25 -12.63
CA ASP A 37 14.26 1.13 -12.66
C ASP A 37 15.17 1.94 -13.58
N GLY A 38 14.68 3.07 -14.13
CA GLY A 38 15.45 3.91 -15.05
C GLY A 38 16.80 4.42 -14.53
N TYR A 39 17.05 4.29 -13.23
CA TYR A 39 18.27 4.71 -12.53
C TYR A 39 19.21 3.57 -12.14
N GLY A 40 18.80 2.31 -12.25
CA GLY A 40 19.65 1.18 -11.88
C GLY A 40 19.02 -0.20 -12.08
N VAL A 41 19.85 -1.22 -12.10
CA VAL A 41 19.45 -2.64 -12.16
C VAL A 41 19.51 -3.22 -10.76
N GLY A 42 18.40 -3.75 -10.28
CA GLY A 42 18.30 -4.39 -8.96
C GLY A 42 18.19 -3.43 -7.78
N ASP A 43 18.08 -2.12 -8.03
CA ASP A 43 18.14 -1.07 -7.00
C ASP A 43 16.76 -0.65 -6.45
N VAL A 44 15.68 -1.27 -6.91
CA VAL A 44 14.33 -0.99 -6.41
C VAL A 44 14.12 -1.77 -5.12
N GLY A 45 14.21 -1.08 -3.98
CA GLY A 45 14.02 -1.67 -2.67
C GLY A 45 12.64 -2.31 -2.49
N SER A 46 12.56 -3.35 -1.66
CA SER A 46 11.33 -4.09 -1.37
C SER A 46 10.17 -3.22 -0.88
N ILE A 47 10.47 -2.12 -0.18
CA ILE A 47 9.48 -1.14 0.31
C ILE A 47 8.82 -0.43 -0.87
N VAL A 48 9.60 0.09 -1.81
CA VAL A 48 9.09 0.80 -3.00
C VAL A 48 8.21 -0.11 -3.86
N LEU A 49 8.62 -1.36 -4.05
CA LEU A 49 7.84 -2.34 -4.80
C LEU A 49 6.52 -2.69 -4.10
N ARG A 50 6.55 -2.83 -2.78
CA ARG A 50 5.35 -3.06 -1.97
C ARG A 50 4.37 -1.89 -2.09
N ASP A 51 4.87 -0.66 -1.97
CA ASP A 51 4.04 0.53 -2.05
C ASP A 51 3.44 0.71 -3.45
N ARG A 52 4.23 0.51 -4.51
CA ARG A 52 3.74 0.52 -5.90
C ARG A 52 2.66 -0.55 -6.12
N LYS A 53 2.84 -1.75 -5.58
CA LYS A 53 1.86 -2.82 -5.66
C LYS A 53 0.57 -2.47 -4.94
N HIS A 54 0.66 -1.92 -3.73
CA HIS A 54 -0.49 -1.48 -2.93
C HIS A 54 -1.27 -0.38 -3.66
N LEU A 55 -0.60 0.66 -4.15
CA LEU A 55 -1.20 1.73 -4.94
C LEU A 55 -1.89 1.20 -6.21
N ALA A 56 -1.29 0.23 -6.89
CA ALA A 56 -1.86 -0.36 -8.10
C ALA A 56 -3.09 -1.25 -7.82
N GLN A 57 -3.16 -1.90 -6.66
CA GLN A 57 -4.26 -2.81 -6.30
C GLN A 57 -5.46 -2.06 -5.74
N ASP A 58 -5.24 -1.20 -4.76
CA ASP A 58 -6.32 -0.62 -3.95
C ASP A 58 -6.39 0.92 -4.04
N GLY A 59 -5.40 1.55 -4.66
CA GLY A 59 -5.39 3.00 -4.84
C GLY A 59 -4.97 3.76 -3.59
N LEU A 60 -5.32 5.06 -3.57
CA LEU A 60 -4.89 6.04 -2.58
C LEU A 60 -6.07 6.88 -2.10
N ILE A 61 -6.11 7.14 -0.80
CA ILE A 61 -6.95 8.15 -0.16
C ILE A 61 -6.06 9.16 0.56
N ILE A 62 -6.26 10.43 0.28
CA ILE A 62 -5.57 11.54 0.94
C ILE A 62 -6.56 12.25 1.82
N VAL A 63 -6.21 12.45 3.08
CA VAL A 63 -6.98 13.25 4.05
C VAL A 63 -6.20 14.52 4.32
N VAL A 64 -6.76 15.69 3.98
CA VAL A 64 -6.10 17.00 4.15
C VAL A 64 -6.85 17.80 5.20
N ALA A 65 -6.13 18.32 6.20
CA ALA A 65 -6.71 19.21 7.19
C ALA A 65 -5.69 20.26 7.65
N THR A 66 -6.20 21.43 8.05
CA THR A 66 -5.41 22.50 8.67
C THR A 66 -5.79 22.62 10.14
N ILE A 67 -4.81 22.60 11.02
CA ILE A 67 -5.01 22.72 12.47
C ILE A 67 -4.19 23.88 13.03
N ASP A 68 -4.68 24.48 14.12
CA ASP A 68 -3.94 25.46 14.88
C ASP A 68 -2.79 24.78 15.63
N SER A 69 -1.56 25.28 15.44
CA SER A 69 -0.36 24.68 16.02
C SER A 69 -0.30 24.76 17.57
N LYS A 70 -1.06 25.67 18.18
CA LYS A 70 -1.05 25.89 19.64
C LYS A 70 -2.20 25.18 20.34
N THR A 71 -3.39 25.19 19.74
CA THR A 71 -4.60 24.64 20.35
C THR A 71 -4.91 23.24 19.85
N GLY A 72 -4.38 22.86 18.66
CA GLY A 72 -4.74 21.62 17.98
C GLY A 72 -6.12 21.65 17.33
N GLU A 73 -6.83 22.79 17.38
CA GLU A 73 -8.16 22.93 16.81
C GLU A 73 -8.16 22.83 15.28
N LEU A 74 -9.18 22.20 14.73
CA LEU A 74 -9.40 22.12 13.30
C LEU A 74 -9.83 23.48 12.76
N LEU A 75 -9.02 24.07 11.88
CA LEU A 75 -9.29 25.36 11.24
C LEU A 75 -9.94 25.21 9.86
N SER A 76 -9.57 24.17 9.10
CA SER A 76 -10.10 23.92 7.75
C SER A 76 -10.01 22.44 7.37
N GLY A 77 -10.97 21.98 6.60
CA GLY A 77 -11.11 20.57 6.24
C GLY A 77 -11.90 19.79 7.31
N PRO A 78 -11.72 18.44 7.46
CA PRO A 78 -10.89 17.62 6.59
C PRO A 78 -11.49 17.44 5.19
N ASP A 79 -10.63 17.53 4.18
CA ASP A 79 -10.98 17.17 2.81
C ASP A 79 -10.43 15.78 2.49
N VAL A 80 -11.24 14.96 1.80
CA VAL A 80 -10.85 13.61 1.40
C VAL A 80 -10.80 13.49 -0.11
N VAL A 81 -9.64 13.12 -0.62
CA VAL A 81 -9.38 12.92 -2.05
C VAL A 81 -9.03 11.48 -2.31
N SER A 82 -9.73 10.84 -3.26
CA SER A 82 -9.49 9.46 -3.68
C SER A 82 -8.87 9.40 -5.09
N ARG A 83 -7.91 8.49 -5.28
CA ARG A 83 -7.32 8.16 -6.59
C ARG A 83 -7.11 6.65 -6.73
N GLY A 84 -7.66 6.10 -7.81
CA GLY A 84 -7.50 4.68 -8.15
C GLY A 84 -8.22 3.70 -7.21
N PHE A 85 -8.98 4.19 -6.23
CA PHE A 85 -9.69 3.35 -5.26
C PHE A 85 -11.15 3.14 -5.64
N VAL A 86 -11.94 4.21 -5.70
CA VAL A 86 -13.37 4.18 -6.03
C VAL A 86 -13.69 5.23 -7.09
N TYR A 87 -14.78 4.99 -7.81
CA TYR A 87 -15.34 5.99 -8.72
C TYR A 87 -16.11 7.01 -7.89
N VAL A 88 -15.56 8.20 -7.72
CA VAL A 88 -16.04 9.25 -6.79
C VAL A 88 -17.52 9.56 -6.96
N ARG A 89 -18.04 9.61 -8.21
CA ARG A 89 -19.45 9.91 -8.50
C ARG A 89 -20.45 8.88 -7.95
N GLU A 90 -20.00 7.65 -7.70
CA GLU A 90 -20.83 6.56 -7.17
C GLU A 90 -20.55 6.30 -5.69
N SER A 91 -19.67 7.09 -5.07
CA SER A 91 -19.14 6.84 -3.72
C SER A 91 -19.10 8.12 -2.88
N GLU A 92 -19.94 9.11 -3.18
CA GLU A 92 -20.00 10.38 -2.43
C GLU A 92 -20.26 10.13 -0.93
N GLU A 93 -21.20 9.25 -0.61
CA GLU A 93 -21.49 8.87 0.77
C GLU A 93 -20.27 8.31 1.53
N LEU A 94 -19.48 7.47 0.86
CA LEU A 94 -18.26 6.89 1.45
C LEU A 94 -17.20 7.97 1.74
N ILE A 95 -17.05 8.94 0.86
CA ILE A 95 -16.13 10.06 1.04
C ILE A 95 -16.60 10.98 2.16
N GLU A 96 -17.92 11.26 2.22
CA GLU A 96 -18.50 12.03 3.34
C GLU A 96 -18.31 11.33 4.70
N ASP A 97 -18.51 10.01 4.74
CA ASP A 97 -18.27 9.23 5.95
C ASP A 97 -16.80 9.28 6.38
N ALA A 98 -15.88 9.24 5.42
CA ALA A 98 -14.45 9.39 5.70
C ALA A 98 -14.12 10.80 6.25
N CYS A 99 -14.73 11.85 5.70
CA CYS A 99 -14.60 13.21 6.22
C CYS A 99 -15.10 13.30 7.68
N LYS A 100 -16.29 12.75 7.97
CA LYS A 100 -16.88 12.75 9.34
C LYS A 100 -15.98 12.00 10.33
N VAL A 101 -15.44 10.83 9.93
CA VAL A 101 -14.51 10.07 10.78
C VAL A 101 -13.24 10.87 11.03
N ALA A 102 -12.65 11.47 10.00
CA ALA A 102 -11.45 12.27 10.14
C ALA A 102 -11.67 13.50 11.03
N GLN A 103 -12.80 14.20 10.85
CA GLN A 103 -13.17 15.34 11.68
C GLN A 103 -13.28 14.95 13.16
N ARG A 104 -14.03 13.89 13.46
CA ARG A 104 -14.17 13.37 14.83
C ARG A 104 -12.84 13.06 15.49
N ILE A 105 -11.90 12.48 14.75
CA ILE A 105 -10.56 12.13 15.27
C ILE A 105 -9.76 13.39 15.59
N LEU A 106 -9.80 14.40 14.72
CA LEU A 106 -9.09 15.66 14.94
C LEU A 106 -9.66 16.41 16.14
N GLU A 107 -10.98 16.49 16.26
CA GLU A 107 -11.66 17.09 17.41
C GLU A 107 -11.35 16.34 18.73
N ASP A 108 -11.34 15.00 18.70
CA ASP A 108 -10.96 14.17 19.86
C ASP A 108 -9.50 14.40 20.27
N CYS A 109 -8.58 14.48 19.31
CA CYS A 109 -7.18 14.78 19.59
C CYS A 109 -7.01 16.17 20.21
N ALA A 110 -7.71 17.19 19.71
CA ALA A 110 -7.69 18.54 20.29
C ALA A 110 -8.25 18.55 21.72
N ALA A 111 -9.39 17.90 21.97
CA ALA A 111 -10.01 17.82 23.29
C ALA A 111 -9.13 17.12 24.33
N HIS A 112 -8.28 16.18 23.91
CA HIS A 112 -7.36 15.45 24.79
C HIS A 112 -5.95 16.04 24.81
N ASN A 113 -5.72 17.22 24.22
CA ASN A 113 -4.41 17.87 24.09
C ASN A 113 -3.33 16.96 23.45
N VAL A 114 -3.70 16.17 22.45
CA VAL A 114 -2.75 15.36 21.66
C VAL A 114 -2.15 16.26 20.60
N HIS A 115 -0.91 16.69 20.80
CA HIS A 115 -0.18 17.56 19.86
C HIS A 115 0.89 16.83 19.04
N ASP A 116 1.11 15.52 19.30
CA ASP A 116 2.06 14.74 18.52
C ASP A 116 1.49 14.38 17.14
N TRP A 117 2.02 15.04 16.13
CA TRP A 117 1.66 14.87 14.73
C TRP A 117 1.69 13.43 14.24
N SER A 118 2.67 12.66 14.71
CA SER A 118 2.83 11.26 14.33
C SER A 118 1.67 10.43 14.86
N SER A 119 1.26 10.67 16.10
CA SER A 119 0.12 10.01 16.73
C SER A 119 -1.20 10.38 16.07
N ILE A 120 -1.40 11.66 15.74
CA ILE A 120 -2.62 12.12 15.05
C ILE A 120 -2.72 11.49 13.67
N LYS A 121 -1.63 11.53 12.86
CA LYS A 121 -1.59 10.90 11.55
C LYS A 121 -1.81 9.39 11.62
N LEU A 122 -1.26 8.73 12.63
CA LEU A 122 -1.46 7.30 12.84
C LEU A 122 -2.93 6.97 13.11
N LYS A 123 -3.58 7.68 14.03
CA LYS A 123 -5.01 7.51 14.33
C LYS A 123 -5.87 7.74 13.10
N LEU A 124 -5.63 8.84 12.36
CA LEU A 124 -6.36 9.14 11.12
C LEU A 124 -6.23 8.00 10.10
N ARG A 125 -4.99 7.54 9.88
CA ARG A 125 -4.73 6.43 8.96
C ARG A 125 -5.48 5.18 9.36
N ASP A 126 -5.40 4.78 10.62
CA ASP A 126 -5.94 3.51 11.10
C ASP A 126 -7.47 3.51 11.08
N GLU A 127 -8.12 4.57 11.54
CA GLU A 127 -9.58 4.67 11.56
C GLU A 127 -10.19 4.82 10.15
N VAL A 128 -9.59 5.63 9.28
CA VAL A 128 -10.05 5.76 7.89
C VAL A 128 -9.82 4.45 7.13
N SER A 129 -8.69 3.76 7.35
CA SER A 129 -8.43 2.45 6.77
C SER A 129 -9.46 1.42 7.22
N HIS A 130 -9.82 1.42 8.50
CA HIS A 130 -10.85 0.55 9.06
C HIS A 130 -12.22 0.78 8.40
N LEU A 131 -12.65 2.05 8.31
CA LEU A 131 -13.88 2.42 7.60
C LEU A 131 -13.88 1.91 6.16
N MET A 132 -12.78 2.14 5.41
CA MET A 132 -12.69 1.72 4.02
C MET A 132 -12.81 0.21 3.89
N TYR A 133 -12.12 -0.53 4.75
CA TYR A 133 -12.18 -1.99 4.74
C TYR A 133 -13.57 -2.53 5.12
N GLU A 134 -14.22 -1.96 6.12
CA GLU A 134 -15.58 -2.37 6.51
C GLU A 134 -16.57 -2.19 5.36
N ARG A 135 -16.52 -1.05 4.68
CA ARG A 135 -17.47 -0.67 3.64
C ARG A 135 -17.19 -1.33 2.28
N THR A 136 -15.93 -1.62 1.96
CA THR A 136 -15.53 -2.05 0.60
C THR A 136 -14.77 -3.36 0.54
N LYS A 137 -14.28 -3.87 1.67
CA LYS A 137 -13.35 -5.01 1.76
C LYS A 137 -12.04 -4.80 1.02
N ARG A 138 -11.69 -3.54 0.76
CA ARG A 138 -10.43 -3.11 0.13
C ARG A 138 -9.65 -2.22 1.10
N SER A 139 -8.35 -2.19 0.93
CA SER A 139 -7.41 -1.49 1.82
C SER A 139 -6.58 -0.47 1.05
N PRO A 140 -7.14 0.68 0.65
CA PRO A 140 -6.37 1.71 -0.03
C PRO A 140 -5.24 2.24 0.87
N MET A 141 -4.21 2.79 0.26
CA MET A 141 -3.20 3.53 1.00
C MET A 141 -3.81 4.83 1.55
N ILE A 142 -3.73 5.04 2.86
CA ILE A 142 -4.23 6.28 3.49
C ILE A 142 -3.04 7.20 3.75
N LEU A 143 -3.13 8.44 3.23
CA LEU A 143 -2.11 9.46 3.38
C LEU A 143 -2.68 10.71 4.09
N PRO A 144 -2.51 10.83 5.42
CA PRO A 144 -2.90 12.04 6.14
C PRO A 144 -1.90 13.17 5.89
N ILE A 145 -2.39 14.32 5.43
CA ILE A 145 -1.64 15.57 5.24
C ILE A 145 -2.23 16.60 6.20
N LEU A 146 -1.50 16.88 7.26
CA LEU A 146 -1.86 17.91 8.22
C LEU A 146 -0.97 19.11 8.03
N MET A 147 -1.57 20.29 7.96
CA MET A 147 -0.90 21.58 7.87
C MET A 147 -1.15 22.33 9.16
N ASP A 148 -0.19 23.09 9.64
CA ASP A 148 -0.27 23.97 10.79
C ASP A 148 -0.20 25.44 10.40
N VAL A 149 -0.89 26.25 11.15
CA VAL A 149 -0.87 27.72 11.02
C VAL A 149 -0.69 28.35 12.38
#